data_d72b885e6b9dd4b9aa9f449fb69b4668
#
_entry.id   d72b885e6b9dd4b9aa9f449fb69b4668
#
_cell.length_a   1.000
_cell.length_b   1.000
_cell.length_c   1.000
_cell.angle_alpha   90.00
_cell.angle_beta   90.00
_cell.angle_gamma   90.00
#
_symmetry.space_group_name_H-M   'P 1'
#
loop_
_entity.id
_entity.type
_entity.pdbx_description
1 polymer ?
#
loop_
_entity_poly.entity_id
_entity_poly.type
_entity_poly.pdbx_seq_one_letter_code
_entity_poly.pdbx_strand_id
1 'polypeptide(L)'
;MADVIASIIGLILFLPFFVVVAILIKLDSKGPVLFIQERVGKNGRLFKSYKLRTMISEAENLSPSYNREDFNKVAYQLRDDPRITRMGRFLRRGFDELPGLINVLSGEMSLVGPRPEVPEIVELYQESEMKRLQVKPGITGPSIIYGRGDLTIRDTIDCDLRYIADQSFILDIKILFQTLWVVLVSGRGAR
;
A
#
# COMPACT_ATOMS: atom_id res chain seq x y z
N MET A 1 -16.91 -2.31 11.89
CA MET A 1 -16.63 -1.86 13.29
C MET A 1 -15.22 -2.28 13.75
N ALA A 2 -14.78 -3.51 13.54
CA ALA A 2 -13.43 -3.96 13.94
C ALA A 2 -12.31 -3.08 13.36
N ASP A 3 -12.35 -2.77 12.07
CA ASP A 3 -11.38 -1.90 11.39
C ASP A 3 -11.22 -0.54 12.06
N VAL A 4 -12.34 0.10 12.41
CA VAL A 4 -12.34 1.43 13.04
C VAL A 4 -11.67 1.38 14.42
N ILE A 5 -12.06 0.41 15.26
CA ILE A 5 -11.49 0.26 16.59
C ILE A 5 -9.98 -0.03 16.49
N ALA A 6 -9.58 -0.97 15.66
CA ALA A 6 -8.17 -1.31 15.47
C ALA A 6 -7.37 -0.12 14.91
N SER A 7 -7.96 0.70 14.02
CA SER A 7 -7.31 1.90 13.48
C SER A 7 -7.12 2.99 14.53
N ILE A 8 -8.09 3.21 15.43
CA ILE A 8 -7.96 4.15 16.55
C ILE A 8 -6.81 3.70 17.46
N ILE A 9 -6.83 2.44 17.87
CA ILE A 9 -5.79 1.86 18.73
C ILE A 9 -4.41 1.98 18.04
N GLY A 10 -4.34 1.63 16.77
CA GLY A 10 -3.11 1.72 15.98
C GLY A 10 -2.56 3.15 15.91
N LEU A 11 -3.41 4.14 15.60
CA LEU A 11 -2.97 5.53 15.54
C LEU A 11 -2.45 6.06 16.88
N ILE A 12 -3.12 5.71 17.99
CA ILE A 12 -2.67 6.11 19.33
C ILE A 12 -1.34 5.44 19.66
N LEU A 13 -1.21 4.13 19.41
CA LEU A 13 -0.01 3.35 19.71
C LEU A 13 1.20 3.82 18.89
N PHE A 14 1.00 4.13 17.62
CA PHE A 14 2.07 4.57 16.71
C PHE A 14 2.32 6.09 16.73
N LEU A 15 1.57 6.88 17.53
CA LEU A 15 1.77 8.32 17.61
C LEU A 15 3.21 8.73 17.96
N PRO A 16 3.88 8.14 18.99
CA PRO A 16 5.29 8.46 19.28
C PRO A 16 6.22 8.12 18.12
N PHE A 17 5.97 6.99 17.45
CA PHE A 17 6.71 6.57 16.27
C PHE A 17 6.58 7.60 15.13
N PHE A 18 5.37 8.09 14.86
CA PHE A 18 5.13 9.11 13.83
C PHE A 18 5.91 10.39 14.08
N VAL A 19 5.99 10.84 15.34
CA VAL A 19 6.75 12.06 15.71
C VAL A 19 8.24 11.87 15.40
N VAL A 20 8.84 10.75 15.84
CA VAL A 20 10.25 10.46 15.60
C VAL A 20 10.53 10.32 14.11
N VAL A 21 9.72 9.55 13.39
CA VAL A 21 9.88 9.33 11.95
C VAL A 21 9.69 10.61 11.14
N ALA A 22 8.76 11.48 11.53
CA ALA A 22 8.57 12.78 10.88
C ALA A 22 9.84 13.64 10.92
N ILE A 23 10.51 13.67 12.07
CA ILE A 23 11.80 14.36 12.22
C ILE A 23 12.86 13.72 11.32
N LEU A 24 12.98 12.39 11.34
CA LEU A 24 13.98 11.68 10.54
C LEU A 24 13.74 11.86 9.02
N ILE A 25 12.50 11.84 8.54
CA ILE A 25 12.17 12.13 7.14
C ILE A 25 12.60 13.55 6.75
N LYS A 26 12.37 14.53 7.62
CA LYS A 26 12.76 15.94 7.39
C LYS A 26 14.27 16.14 7.35
N LEU A 27 15.01 15.38 8.17
CA LEU A 27 16.47 15.42 8.18
C LEU A 27 17.08 14.69 6.97
N ASP A 28 16.43 13.63 6.49
CA ASP A 28 16.91 12.79 5.38
C ASP A 28 16.72 13.45 3.99
N SER A 29 15.61 14.18 3.78
CA SER A 29 15.32 14.82 2.51
C SER A 29 14.36 16.01 2.63
N LYS A 30 14.46 16.98 1.69
CA LYS A 30 13.56 18.13 1.63
C LYS A 30 12.15 17.72 1.19
N GLY A 31 11.10 18.37 1.73
CA GLY A 31 9.72 18.18 1.34
C GLY A 31 8.77 17.81 2.49
N PRO A 32 7.51 17.45 2.24
CA PRO A 32 6.52 17.08 3.25
C PRO A 32 6.84 15.73 3.88
N VAL A 33 6.35 15.48 5.10
CA VAL A 33 6.47 14.19 5.81
C VAL A 33 5.55 13.15 5.18
N LEU A 34 4.33 13.56 4.86
CA LEU A 34 3.34 12.71 4.22
C LEU A 34 3.43 12.82 2.70
N PHE A 35 3.29 11.69 2.06
CA PHE A 35 3.02 11.55 0.65
C PHE A 35 1.52 11.28 0.48
N ILE A 36 0.87 12.07 -0.35
CA ILE A 36 -0.58 11.98 -0.59
C ILE A 36 -0.77 11.74 -2.08
N GLN A 37 -1.42 10.63 -2.42
CA GLN A 37 -1.69 10.27 -3.81
C GLN A 37 -3.13 9.85 -3.99
N GLU A 38 -3.73 10.25 -5.11
CA GLU A 38 -5.07 9.79 -5.47
C GLU A 38 -5.06 8.32 -5.85
N ARG A 39 -6.01 7.58 -5.31
CA ARG A 39 -6.18 6.14 -5.52
C ARG A 39 -7.64 5.81 -5.80
N VAL A 40 -7.85 4.69 -6.46
CA VAL A 40 -9.19 4.16 -6.73
C VAL A 40 -9.60 3.22 -5.61
N GLY A 41 -10.72 3.52 -4.99
CA GLY A 41 -11.33 2.75 -3.91
C GLY A 41 -12.54 1.94 -4.38
N LYS A 42 -13.36 1.53 -3.40
CA LYS A 42 -14.57 0.74 -3.65
C LYS A 42 -15.50 1.44 -4.64
N ASN A 43 -16.01 0.67 -5.60
CA ASN A 43 -16.94 1.12 -6.66
C ASN A 43 -16.34 2.24 -7.54
N GLY A 44 -15.02 2.29 -7.70
CA GLY A 44 -14.35 3.28 -8.53
C GLY A 44 -14.26 4.68 -7.91
N ARG A 45 -14.61 4.86 -6.64
CA ARG A 45 -14.52 6.17 -5.98
C ARG A 45 -13.07 6.54 -5.73
N LEU A 46 -12.68 7.75 -6.14
CA LEU A 46 -11.36 8.28 -5.87
C LEU A 46 -11.24 8.72 -4.41
N PHE A 47 -10.07 8.50 -3.83
CA PHE A 47 -9.74 8.95 -2.48
C PHE A 47 -8.26 9.31 -2.37
N LYS A 48 -7.90 10.14 -1.38
CA LYS A 48 -6.52 10.52 -1.09
C LYS A 48 -5.90 9.51 -0.13
N SER A 49 -4.98 8.69 -0.61
CA SER A 49 -4.21 7.73 0.19
C SER A 49 -3.07 8.44 0.90
N TYR A 50 -2.95 8.25 2.22
CA TYR A 50 -1.91 8.84 3.07
C TYR A 50 -0.81 7.82 3.35
N LYS A 51 0.45 8.20 3.07
CA LYS A 51 1.65 7.41 3.36
C LYS A 51 2.75 8.29 3.95
N LEU A 52 3.72 7.67 4.63
CA LEU A 52 4.97 8.38 4.93
C LEU A 52 5.79 8.49 3.64
N ARG A 53 6.43 9.63 3.44
CA ARG A 53 7.30 9.85 2.27
C ARG A 53 8.53 8.96 2.36
N THR A 54 8.76 8.15 1.33
CA THR A 54 9.89 7.24 1.19
C THR A 54 10.81 7.58 0.01
N MET A 55 10.40 8.54 -0.81
CA MET A 55 11.12 8.99 -2.00
C MET A 55 11.41 10.48 -1.95
N ILE A 56 12.33 10.92 -2.82
CA ILE A 56 12.61 12.34 -3.05
C ILE A 56 11.37 13.06 -3.59
N SER A 57 11.28 14.38 -3.38
CA SER A 57 10.06 15.16 -3.71
C SER A 57 9.68 15.16 -5.20
N GLU A 58 10.65 14.96 -6.09
CA GLU A 58 10.43 14.96 -7.55
C GLU A 58 10.22 13.56 -8.12
N ALA A 59 10.08 12.55 -7.29
CA ALA A 59 9.97 11.14 -7.71
C ALA A 59 8.75 10.87 -8.61
N GLU A 60 7.67 11.62 -8.47
CA GLU A 60 6.47 11.45 -9.30
C GLU A 60 6.74 11.80 -10.77
N ASN A 61 7.53 12.85 -11.03
CA ASN A 61 7.91 13.26 -12.38
C ASN A 61 8.76 12.20 -13.10
N LEU A 62 9.34 11.27 -12.34
CA LEU A 62 10.18 10.17 -12.82
C LEU A 62 9.42 8.84 -12.82
N SER A 63 8.11 8.86 -12.60
CA SER A 63 7.30 7.64 -12.60
C SER A 63 7.08 7.14 -14.03
N PRO A 64 7.23 5.82 -14.28
CA PRO A 64 6.95 5.27 -15.59
C PRO A 64 5.46 5.37 -15.92
N SER A 65 5.14 5.61 -17.18
CA SER A 65 3.79 5.37 -17.70
C SER A 65 3.63 3.88 -17.97
N TYR A 66 2.45 3.35 -17.70
CA TYR A 66 2.13 1.93 -17.93
C TYR A 66 1.17 1.78 -19.10
N ASN A 67 1.33 0.69 -19.83
CA ASN A 67 0.37 0.20 -20.81
C ASN A 67 -0.07 -1.22 -20.45
N ARG A 68 -1.05 -1.77 -21.17
CA ARG A 68 -1.58 -3.10 -20.86
C ARG A 68 -0.55 -4.23 -21.00
N GLU A 69 0.42 -4.10 -21.90
CA GLU A 69 1.47 -5.10 -22.14
C GLU A 69 2.43 -5.20 -20.95
N ASP A 70 2.57 -4.12 -20.19
CA ASP A 70 3.46 -4.05 -19.02
C ASP A 70 2.95 -4.89 -17.85
N PHE A 71 1.65 -5.22 -17.83
CA PHE A 71 1.03 -5.94 -16.70
C PHE A 71 1.71 -7.27 -16.38
N ASN A 72 2.21 -7.97 -17.38
CA ASN A 72 2.89 -9.25 -17.21
C ASN A 72 4.41 -9.14 -17.01
N LYS A 73 4.98 -7.95 -17.23
CA LYS A 73 6.43 -7.75 -17.32
C LYS A 73 6.98 -6.87 -16.20
N VAL A 74 6.20 -5.89 -15.78
CA VAL A 74 6.67 -4.84 -14.87
C VAL A 74 6.25 -5.16 -13.44
N ALA A 75 7.24 -5.22 -12.56
CA ALA A 75 7.01 -5.30 -11.13
C ALA A 75 6.60 -3.92 -10.59
N TYR A 76 5.77 -3.91 -9.55
CA TYR A 76 5.30 -2.66 -8.92
C TYR A 76 6.43 -1.80 -8.37
N GLN A 77 7.55 -2.39 -8.01
CA GLN A 77 8.68 -1.68 -7.43
C GLN A 77 9.96 -2.07 -8.19
N LEU A 78 10.72 -1.06 -8.55
CA LEU A 78 12.04 -1.28 -9.12
C LEU A 78 13.01 -1.73 -8.01
N ARG A 79 13.87 -2.69 -8.33
CA ARG A 79 15.01 -3.03 -7.48
C ARG A 79 15.97 -1.85 -7.51
N ASP A 80 16.50 -1.48 -6.33
CA ASP A 80 17.48 -0.40 -6.19
C ASP A 80 17.05 0.94 -6.82
N ASP A 81 15.77 1.32 -6.62
CA ASP A 81 15.23 2.57 -7.12
C ASP A 81 15.97 3.78 -6.52
N PRO A 82 16.70 4.58 -7.34
CA PRO A 82 17.51 5.69 -6.86
C PRO A 82 16.70 6.83 -6.23
N ARG A 83 15.37 6.83 -6.44
CA ARG A 83 14.46 7.82 -5.85
C ARG A 83 14.20 7.57 -4.37
N ILE A 84 14.52 6.38 -3.86
CA ILE A 84 14.25 5.99 -2.46
C ILE A 84 15.30 6.62 -1.55
N THR A 85 14.85 7.34 -0.52
CA THR A 85 15.72 7.95 0.50
C THR A 85 16.24 6.89 1.47
N ARG A 86 17.25 7.25 2.31
CA ARG A 86 17.79 6.32 3.34
C ARG A 86 16.70 5.91 4.32
N MET A 87 15.96 6.88 4.84
CA MET A 87 14.84 6.62 5.74
C MET A 87 13.72 5.87 5.01
N GLY A 88 13.50 6.17 3.73
CA GLY A 88 12.55 5.48 2.88
C GLY A 88 12.79 3.97 2.78
N ARG A 89 14.03 3.51 2.69
CA ARG A 89 14.36 2.08 2.69
C ARG A 89 13.90 1.37 3.96
N PHE A 90 14.08 2.01 5.12
CA PHE A 90 13.59 1.48 6.38
C PHE A 90 12.05 1.44 6.42
N LEU A 91 11.41 2.55 6.05
CA LEU A 91 9.95 2.68 6.12
C LEU A 91 9.24 1.71 5.17
N ARG A 92 9.81 1.44 4.00
CA ARG A 92 9.28 0.50 3.00
C ARG A 92 9.20 -0.95 3.49
N ARG A 93 9.67 -1.27 4.68
CA ARG A 93 9.37 -2.56 5.33
C ARG A 93 7.87 -2.73 5.66
N GLY A 94 7.07 -1.65 5.56
CA GLY A 94 5.63 -1.62 5.79
C GLY A 94 5.17 -0.50 6.72
N PHE A 95 6.11 0.22 7.30
CA PHE A 95 5.80 1.34 8.20
C PHE A 95 5.27 2.57 7.46
N ASP A 96 5.60 2.70 6.17
CA ASP A 96 5.13 3.79 5.32
C ASP A 96 3.62 3.78 5.09
N GLU A 97 2.97 2.62 5.20
CA GLU A 97 1.52 2.47 5.01
C GLU A 97 0.71 2.82 6.27
N LEU A 98 1.35 2.99 7.44
CA LEU A 98 0.65 3.24 8.72
C LEU A 98 -0.27 4.47 8.71
N PRO A 99 0.04 5.61 8.05
CA PRO A 99 -0.90 6.73 7.95
C PRO A 99 -2.20 6.37 7.22
N GLY A 100 -2.22 5.30 6.42
CA GLY A 100 -3.44 4.75 5.81
C GLY A 100 -4.52 4.34 6.82
N LEU A 101 -4.19 4.17 8.12
CA LEU A 101 -5.16 4.01 9.19
C LEU A 101 -6.17 5.18 9.23
N ILE A 102 -5.79 6.37 8.79
CA ILE A 102 -6.70 7.52 8.64
C ILE A 102 -7.75 7.22 7.57
N ASN A 103 -7.34 6.62 6.45
CA ASN A 103 -8.28 6.22 5.39
C ASN A 103 -9.24 5.10 5.83
N VAL A 104 -8.78 4.22 6.73
CA VAL A 104 -9.68 3.21 7.34
C VAL A 104 -10.73 3.88 8.23
N LEU A 105 -10.34 4.85 9.06
CA LEU A 105 -11.27 5.63 9.88
C LEU A 105 -12.27 6.40 9.04
N SER A 106 -11.85 7.00 7.92
CA SER A 106 -12.72 7.70 6.96
C SER A 106 -13.61 6.74 6.17
N GLY A 107 -13.41 5.41 6.31
CA GLY A 107 -14.21 4.40 5.63
C GLY A 107 -13.85 4.16 4.17
N GLU A 108 -12.77 4.75 3.68
CA GLU A 108 -12.26 4.62 2.31
C GLU A 108 -11.47 3.31 2.11
N MET A 109 -10.82 2.84 3.18
CA MET A 109 -10.03 1.60 3.20
C MET A 109 -10.52 0.64 4.29
N SER A 110 -9.98 -0.58 4.28
CA SER A 110 -10.04 -1.61 5.31
C SER A 110 -8.62 -1.91 5.80
N LEU A 111 -8.47 -2.60 6.93
CA LEU A 111 -7.15 -3.11 7.34
C LEU A 111 -6.63 -4.13 6.33
N VAL A 112 -7.51 -5.05 5.89
CA VAL A 112 -7.17 -6.09 4.91
C VAL A 112 -8.01 -5.93 3.65
N GLY A 113 -7.37 -6.01 2.50
CA GLY A 113 -8.04 -5.89 1.20
C GLY A 113 -7.05 -5.85 0.03
N PRO A 114 -7.58 -5.74 -1.19
CA PRO A 114 -6.78 -5.48 -2.38
C PRO A 114 -5.89 -4.24 -2.23
N ARG A 115 -4.73 -4.26 -2.88
CA ARG A 115 -3.87 -3.07 -2.93
C ARG A 115 -4.59 -1.92 -3.66
N PRO A 116 -4.67 -0.70 -3.06
CA PRO A 116 -5.25 0.45 -3.75
C PRO A 116 -4.41 0.83 -4.98
N GLU A 117 -5.09 1.03 -6.11
CA GLU A 117 -4.42 1.28 -7.39
C GLU A 117 -4.56 2.74 -7.83
N VAL A 118 -3.66 3.20 -8.70
CA VAL A 118 -3.75 4.52 -9.33
C VAL A 118 -4.77 4.51 -10.47
N PRO A 119 -5.44 5.64 -10.75
CA PRO A 119 -6.44 5.73 -11.81
C PRO A 119 -5.93 5.24 -13.17
N GLU A 120 -4.69 5.60 -13.53
CA GLU A 120 -4.08 5.29 -14.82
C GLU A 120 -3.94 3.76 -15.06
N ILE A 121 -3.74 2.98 -14.00
CA ILE A 121 -3.70 1.51 -14.10
C ILE A 121 -5.12 0.94 -14.15
N VAL A 122 -6.05 1.50 -13.39
CA VAL A 122 -7.45 1.04 -13.37
C VAL A 122 -8.13 1.27 -14.73
N GLU A 123 -7.81 2.35 -15.43
CA GLU A 123 -8.30 2.61 -16.79
C GLU A 123 -7.91 1.51 -17.79
N LEU A 124 -6.83 0.79 -17.51
CA LEU A 124 -6.36 -0.33 -18.33
C LEU A 124 -6.98 -1.68 -17.93
N TYR A 125 -7.87 -1.74 -16.91
CA TYR A 125 -8.46 -2.99 -16.45
C TYR A 125 -9.44 -3.58 -17.45
N GLN A 126 -9.45 -4.91 -17.51
CA GLN A 126 -10.52 -5.67 -18.15
C GLN A 126 -11.71 -5.85 -17.20
N GLU A 127 -12.86 -6.21 -17.75
CA GLU A 127 -14.10 -6.39 -16.99
C GLU A 127 -13.95 -7.33 -15.79
N SER A 128 -13.22 -8.44 -15.96
CA SER A 128 -12.95 -9.40 -14.89
C SER A 128 -12.12 -8.81 -13.75
N GLU A 129 -11.24 -7.84 -14.02
CA GLU A 129 -10.35 -7.19 -13.07
C GLU A 129 -11.04 -6.09 -12.28
N MET A 130 -12.11 -5.51 -12.85
CA MET A 130 -12.95 -4.54 -12.15
C MET A 130 -13.60 -5.10 -10.87
N LYS A 131 -13.65 -6.43 -10.71
CA LYS A 131 -14.07 -7.08 -9.47
C LYS A 131 -13.21 -6.66 -8.26
N ARG A 132 -11.95 -6.27 -8.48
CA ARG A 132 -11.10 -5.72 -7.41
C ARG A 132 -11.72 -4.50 -6.73
N LEU A 133 -12.50 -3.72 -7.47
CA LEU A 133 -13.14 -2.50 -6.98
C LEU A 133 -14.48 -2.75 -6.25
N GLN A 134 -14.93 -4.00 -6.13
CA GLN A 134 -16.19 -4.31 -5.41
C GLN A 134 -16.02 -4.29 -3.89
N VAL A 135 -14.79 -4.36 -3.41
CA VAL A 135 -14.44 -4.30 -1.97
C VAL A 135 -13.60 -3.07 -1.66
N LYS A 136 -13.47 -2.72 -0.38
CA LYS A 136 -12.55 -1.65 0.03
C LYS A 136 -11.10 -2.11 -0.17
N PRO A 137 -10.20 -1.25 -0.65
CA PRO A 137 -8.78 -1.54 -0.64
C PRO A 137 -8.26 -1.67 0.80
N GLY A 138 -7.17 -2.44 0.99
CA GLY A 138 -6.57 -2.68 2.29
C GLY A 138 -5.26 -1.93 2.50
N ILE A 139 -4.92 -1.69 3.80
CA ILE A 139 -3.55 -1.31 4.20
C ILE A 139 -2.61 -2.48 3.93
N THR A 140 -3.07 -3.69 4.23
CA THR A 140 -2.39 -4.92 3.87
C THR A 140 -3.29 -5.85 3.07
N GLY A 141 -2.70 -6.88 2.48
CA GLY A 141 -3.44 -7.84 1.66
C GLY A 141 -2.54 -8.95 1.14
N PRO A 142 -3.09 -9.91 0.38
CA PRO A 142 -2.35 -11.07 -0.09
C PRO A 142 -1.15 -10.70 -0.96
N SER A 143 -1.27 -9.73 -1.85
CA SER A 143 -0.16 -9.27 -2.70
C SER A 143 1.03 -8.75 -1.87
N ILE A 144 0.76 -8.16 -0.70
CA ILE A 144 1.80 -7.66 0.21
C ILE A 144 2.56 -8.82 0.87
N ILE A 145 1.85 -9.90 1.22
CA ILE A 145 2.45 -11.06 1.89
C ILE A 145 3.24 -11.93 0.91
N TYR A 146 2.69 -12.17 -0.27
CA TYR A 146 3.25 -13.15 -1.22
C TYR A 146 4.41 -12.64 -2.06
N GLY A 147 4.60 -11.34 -2.21
CA GLY A 147 5.71 -10.85 -3.02
C GLY A 147 5.93 -9.35 -2.98
N ARG A 148 4.99 -8.60 -2.42
CA ARG A 148 5.04 -7.14 -2.29
C ARG A 148 5.52 -6.46 -3.59
N GLY A 149 6.74 -5.92 -3.62
CA GLY A 149 7.29 -5.23 -4.78
C GLY A 149 7.79 -6.12 -5.92
N ASP A 150 7.90 -7.43 -5.71
CA ASP A 150 8.39 -8.38 -6.72
C ASP A 150 7.30 -8.89 -7.66
N LEU A 151 6.03 -8.77 -7.24
CA LEU A 151 4.91 -9.18 -8.07
C LEU A 151 4.73 -8.23 -9.25
N THR A 152 4.41 -8.79 -10.40
CA THR A 152 3.93 -8.00 -11.53
C THR A 152 2.55 -7.40 -11.22
N ILE A 153 2.11 -6.45 -12.04
CA ILE A 153 0.75 -5.89 -11.93
C ILE A 153 -0.28 -7.03 -12.08
N ARG A 154 -0.05 -7.95 -13.01
CA ARG A 154 -0.89 -9.12 -13.24
C ARG A 154 -0.96 -10.02 -12.00
N ASP A 155 0.19 -10.42 -11.46
CA ASP A 155 0.24 -11.30 -10.28
C ASP A 155 -0.48 -10.68 -9.08
N THR A 156 -0.35 -9.35 -8.91
CA THR A 156 -1.04 -8.62 -7.86
C THR A 156 -2.56 -8.67 -8.06
N ILE A 157 -3.04 -8.43 -9.29
CA ILE A 157 -4.46 -8.52 -9.62
C ILE A 157 -4.98 -9.94 -9.32
N ASP A 158 -4.28 -10.96 -9.75
CA ASP A 158 -4.69 -12.35 -9.57
C ASP A 158 -4.71 -12.76 -8.08
N CYS A 159 -3.74 -12.32 -7.28
CA CYS A 159 -3.74 -12.51 -5.83
C CYS A 159 -4.95 -11.85 -5.17
N ASP A 160 -5.24 -10.62 -5.56
CA ASP A 160 -6.35 -9.84 -4.99
C ASP A 160 -7.71 -10.42 -5.40
N LEU A 161 -7.87 -10.90 -6.63
CA LEU A 161 -9.11 -11.56 -7.08
C LEU A 161 -9.37 -12.87 -6.34
N ARG A 162 -8.33 -13.68 -6.08
CA ARG A 162 -8.45 -14.88 -5.23
C ARG A 162 -8.89 -14.53 -3.82
N TYR A 163 -8.26 -13.51 -3.21
CA TYR A 163 -8.66 -13.04 -1.89
C TYR A 163 -10.13 -12.63 -1.85
N ILE A 164 -10.61 -11.89 -2.85
CA ILE A 164 -12.02 -11.46 -2.91
C ILE A 164 -12.97 -12.65 -2.99
N ALA A 165 -12.60 -13.70 -3.73
CA ALA A 165 -13.39 -14.92 -3.83
C ALA A 165 -13.49 -15.69 -2.50
N ASP A 166 -12.40 -15.70 -1.71
CA ASP A 166 -12.27 -16.47 -0.49
C ASP A 166 -12.39 -15.60 0.78
N GLN A 167 -12.75 -14.32 0.65
CA GLN A 167 -12.77 -13.34 1.73
C GLN A 167 -13.57 -13.86 2.94
N SER A 168 -12.91 -13.88 4.09
CA SER A 168 -13.51 -14.24 5.36
C SER A 168 -12.75 -13.59 6.51
N PHE A 169 -13.41 -13.43 7.66
CA PHE A 169 -12.77 -12.87 8.86
C PHE A 169 -11.53 -13.66 9.30
N ILE A 170 -11.57 -15.00 9.18
CA ILE A 170 -10.43 -15.86 9.51
C ILE A 170 -9.26 -15.61 8.56
N LEU A 171 -9.53 -15.44 7.26
CA LEU A 171 -8.51 -15.13 6.28
C LEU A 171 -7.89 -13.76 6.56
N ASP A 172 -8.69 -12.76 6.91
CA ASP A 172 -8.19 -11.42 7.27
C ASP A 172 -7.26 -11.47 8.49
N ILE A 173 -7.65 -12.18 9.53
CA ILE A 173 -6.80 -12.38 10.73
C ILE A 173 -5.48 -13.07 10.35
N LYS A 174 -5.52 -14.11 9.52
CA LYS A 174 -4.32 -14.79 9.04
C LYS A 174 -3.40 -13.83 8.27
N ILE A 175 -3.97 -13.00 7.39
CA ILE A 175 -3.23 -11.99 6.63
C ILE A 175 -2.58 -10.98 7.56
N LEU A 176 -3.28 -10.49 8.59
CA LEU A 176 -2.72 -9.55 9.57
C LEU A 176 -1.51 -10.15 10.30
N PHE A 177 -1.60 -11.39 10.78
CA PHE A 177 -0.47 -12.05 11.44
C PHE A 177 0.71 -12.26 10.48
N GLN A 178 0.46 -12.68 9.24
CA GLN A 178 1.49 -12.84 8.22
C GLN A 178 2.13 -11.49 7.87
N THR A 179 1.36 -10.41 7.82
CA THR A 179 1.90 -9.06 7.62
C THR A 179 2.86 -8.66 8.71
N LEU A 180 2.49 -8.87 9.98
CA LEU A 180 3.38 -8.60 11.12
C LEU A 180 4.69 -9.39 11.01
N TRP A 181 4.61 -10.67 10.64
CA TRP A 181 5.79 -11.49 10.41
C TRP A 181 6.67 -10.93 9.28
N VAL A 182 6.08 -10.57 8.15
CA VAL A 182 6.81 -10.02 6.99
C VAL A 182 7.48 -8.70 7.33
N VAL A 183 6.77 -7.81 8.03
CA VAL A 183 7.28 -6.47 8.39
C VAL A 183 8.39 -6.55 9.44
N LEU A 184 8.20 -7.37 10.48
CA LEU A 184 9.10 -7.37 11.64
C LEU A 184 10.28 -8.35 11.49
N VAL A 185 10.08 -9.48 10.82
CA VAL A 185 11.06 -10.58 10.79
C VAL A 185 11.72 -10.74 9.43
N SER A 186 10.92 -10.87 8.36
CA SER A 186 11.49 -11.21 7.06
C SER A 186 12.17 -10.05 6.35
N GLY A 187 11.77 -8.82 6.65
CA GLY A 187 12.26 -7.61 5.95
C GLY A 187 12.00 -7.61 4.45
N ARG A 188 11.27 -8.63 3.94
CA ARG A 188 10.93 -8.72 2.51
C ARG A 188 10.08 -7.51 2.12
N GLY A 189 10.49 -6.83 1.05
CA GLY A 189 9.78 -5.65 0.53
C GLY A 189 10.39 -4.29 0.91
N ALA A 190 11.49 -4.25 1.63
CA ALA A 190 12.34 -3.06 1.75
C ALA A 190 13.21 -2.94 0.49
N ARG A 191 12.61 -2.52 -0.62
CA ARG A 191 13.31 -2.26 -1.88
C ARG A 191 13.09 -0.83 -2.31
#